data_06d4012df34caaf6c1fa21d23e46b00c
#
_entry.id   06d4012df34caaf6c1fa21d23e46b00c
#
_cell.length_a   1.000
_cell.length_b   1.000
_cell.length_c   1.000
_cell.angle_alpha   90.00
_cell.angle_beta   90.00
_cell.angle_gamma   90.00
#
_symmetry.space_group_name_H-M   'P 1'
#
loop_
_entity.id
_entity.type
_entity.pdbx_description
1 polymer ?
#
loop_
_entity_poly.entity_id
_entity_poly.type
_entity_poly.pdbx_seq_one_letter_code
_entity_poly.pdbx_strand_id
1 'polypeptide(L)'
;PNGKMKYHLLLAHGGDARHMPWNPGRMAQAGFDYIACGHIHKPGILIPDKMAYAGALEPTDETQMGPHGYIRGTVDEHGTRICFVPSAGYEYEDLELNVTEDLTQYALETKLKQELALREDEKIRKILRLKLTGHRAAEMEFSPKRLMDCGRIISVEDETRPAYDLEQLKKTYGASLISAYIEVFETKTDTQSQKALDYGLEALLAARRNS
;
A
#
# COMPACT_ATOMS: atom_id res chain seq x y z
N PRO A 1 15.68 33.88 17.67
CA PRO A 1 17.09 33.51 17.83
C PRO A 1 17.85 34.58 18.59
N ASN A 2 18.83 34.18 19.41
CA ASN A 2 19.65 35.08 20.17
C ASN A 2 20.86 35.50 19.31
N GLY A 3 20.98 36.76 18.93
CA GLY A 3 21.98 37.31 18.00
C GLY A 3 23.49 37.11 18.34
N LYS A 4 23.82 36.38 19.39
CA LYS A 4 25.20 36.02 19.74
C LYS A 4 25.71 34.73 19.11
N MET A 5 24.82 33.90 18.59
CA MET A 5 25.15 32.59 17.96
C MET A 5 25.24 32.76 16.46
N LYS A 6 26.20 32.03 15.82
CA LYS A 6 26.39 32.07 14.37
C LYS A 6 25.21 31.36 13.63
N TYR A 7 24.71 30.28 14.17
CA TYR A 7 23.63 29.48 13.59
C TYR A 7 22.58 29.15 14.64
N HIS A 8 21.30 29.05 14.21
CA HIS A 8 20.17 28.77 15.07
C HIS A 8 19.39 27.56 14.54
N LEU A 9 19.39 26.50 15.31
CA LEU A 9 18.65 25.27 14.99
C LEU A 9 17.48 25.13 15.96
N LEU A 10 16.30 24.74 15.45
CA LEU A 10 15.13 24.43 16.26
C LEU A 10 14.86 22.92 16.19
N LEU A 11 14.70 22.27 17.35
CA LEU A 11 14.13 20.95 17.47
C LEU A 11 12.69 21.11 17.98
N ALA A 12 11.72 20.59 17.24
CA ALA A 12 10.32 20.69 17.57
C ALA A 12 9.62 19.34 17.40
N HIS A 13 8.67 19.03 18.29
CA HIS A 13 7.93 17.77 18.25
C HIS A 13 6.43 18.07 18.18
N GLY A 14 5.75 17.60 17.12
CA GLY A 14 4.34 17.88 16.84
C GLY A 14 4.07 18.19 15.38
N GLY A 15 3.07 19.01 15.09
CA GLY A 15 2.76 19.52 13.73
C GLY A 15 1.52 18.92 13.11
N ASP A 16 0.80 18.02 13.77
CA ASP A 16 -0.55 17.65 13.40
C ASP A 16 -1.62 18.48 14.13
N ALA A 17 -2.89 18.33 13.74
CA ALA A 17 -3.98 19.13 14.30
C ALA A 17 -4.21 18.91 15.81
N ARG A 18 -3.74 17.81 16.38
CA ARG A 18 -3.94 17.44 17.79
C ARG A 18 -2.71 17.71 18.66
N HIS A 19 -1.51 17.68 18.03
CA HIS A 19 -0.24 17.74 18.74
C HIS A 19 0.58 18.93 18.24
N MET A 20 0.52 20.04 19.00
CA MET A 20 1.27 21.27 18.74
C MET A 20 1.25 21.69 17.25
N PRO A 21 0.08 22.07 16.71
CA PRO A 21 -0.04 22.46 15.31
C PRO A 21 0.80 23.70 15.02
N TRP A 22 1.50 23.70 13.90
CA TRP A 22 2.25 24.85 13.42
C TRP A 22 1.95 25.15 11.95
N ASN A 23 2.21 26.40 11.58
CA ASN A 23 2.13 26.83 10.20
C ASN A 23 3.55 26.86 9.60
N PRO A 24 3.87 26.02 8.61
CA PRO A 24 5.21 25.97 7.99
C PRO A 24 5.69 27.34 7.46
N GLY A 25 4.80 28.13 6.88
CA GLY A 25 5.14 29.46 6.38
C GLY A 25 5.58 30.44 7.49
N ARG A 26 4.92 30.39 8.67
CA ARG A 26 5.35 31.19 9.84
C ARG A 26 6.67 30.66 10.40
N MET A 27 6.86 29.33 10.42
CA MET A 27 8.11 28.71 10.87
C MET A 27 9.26 29.07 9.94
N ALA A 28 9.03 29.13 8.62
CA ALA A 28 10.04 29.56 7.65
C ALA A 28 10.58 30.98 7.94
N GLN A 29 9.74 31.86 8.46
CA GLN A 29 10.07 33.26 8.77
C GLN A 29 10.64 33.47 10.18
N ALA A 30 10.69 32.43 11.01
CA ALA A 30 11.06 32.53 12.42
C ALA A 30 12.56 32.73 12.68
N GLY A 31 13.40 32.90 11.63
CA GLY A 31 14.82 33.23 11.74
C GLY A 31 15.70 32.06 12.20
N PHE A 32 15.23 30.81 12.11
CA PHE A 32 16.06 29.62 12.29
C PHE A 32 16.73 29.23 10.97
N ASP A 33 17.95 28.72 11.04
CA ASP A 33 18.67 28.19 9.88
C ASP A 33 18.15 26.81 9.49
N TYR A 34 17.82 25.95 10.46
CA TYR A 34 17.18 24.66 10.23
C TYR A 34 16.19 24.32 11.35
N ILE A 35 15.11 23.64 10.98
CA ILE A 35 14.05 23.17 11.87
C ILE A 35 13.91 21.66 11.71
N ALA A 36 14.37 20.91 12.71
CA ALA A 36 14.23 19.48 12.80
C ALA A 36 12.89 19.15 13.47
N CYS A 37 12.01 18.47 12.75
CA CYS A 37 10.67 18.08 13.23
C CYS A 37 10.64 16.60 13.62
N GLY A 38 10.05 16.32 14.80
CA GLY A 38 9.71 14.99 15.27
C GLY A 38 8.18 14.81 15.36
N HIS A 39 7.72 13.63 15.76
CA HIS A 39 6.32 13.19 15.89
C HIS A 39 5.80 12.41 14.68
N ILE A 40 5.98 12.88 13.47
CA ILE A 40 5.54 12.15 12.28
C ILE A 40 6.61 11.14 11.91
N HIS A 41 6.26 9.84 11.89
CA HIS A 41 7.19 8.75 11.61
C HIS A 41 7.55 8.62 10.14
N LYS A 42 6.74 9.18 9.24
CA LYS A 42 7.05 9.22 7.82
C LYS A 42 8.01 10.38 7.54
N PRO A 43 9.15 10.14 6.87
CA PRO A 43 10.07 11.21 6.51
C PRO A 43 9.42 12.18 5.51
N GLY A 44 9.74 13.46 5.61
CA GLY A 44 9.19 14.47 4.72
C GLY A 44 9.91 15.82 4.80
N ILE A 45 10.23 16.39 3.65
CA ILE A 45 10.75 17.74 3.54
C ILE A 45 9.56 18.70 3.50
N LEU A 46 9.39 19.51 4.54
CA LEU A 46 8.31 20.49 4.63
C LEU A 46 8.67 21.80 3.92
N ILE A 47 9.93 22.22 4.08
CA ILE A 47 10.50 23.38 3.40
C ILE A 47 11.91 22.97 2.94
N PRO A 48 12.20 22.99 1.64
CA PRO A 48 13.52 22.64 1.12
C PRO A 48 14.64 23.35 1.89
N ASP A 49 15.66 22.59 2.26
CA ASP A 49 16.85 23.06 2.98
C ASP A 49 16.58 23.83 4.28
N LYS A 50 15.40 23.71 4.85
CA LYS A 50 15.03 24.47 6.05
C LYS A 50 14.25 23.71 7.09
N MET A 51 13.26 22.89 6.69
CA MET A 51 12.36 22.23 7.65
C MET A 51 12.01 20.82 7.18
N ALA A 52 12.24 19.83 8.03
CA ALA A 52 11.95 18.44 7.69
C ALA A 52 11.57 17.58 8.89
N TYR A 53 10.70 16.58 8.65
CA TYR A 53 10.58 15.40 9.49
C TYR A 53 11.62 14.38 9.07
N ALA A 54 12.44 13.93 10.00
CA ALA A 54 13.35 12.80 9.76
C ALA A 54 12.57 11.48 9.62
N GLY A 55 11.41 11.40 10.25
CA GLY A 55 10.69 10.17 10.41
C GLY A 55 11.25 9.29 11.53
N ALA A 56 10.84 8.03 11.56
CA ALA A 56 11.46 7.00 12.37
C ALA A 56 12.70 6.42 11.66
N LEU A 57 13.70 5.97 12.41
CA LEU A 57 14.89 5.32 11.83
C LEU A 57 14.56 3.97 11.19
N GLU A 58 13.64 3.25 11.82
CA GLU A 58 13.06 1.98 11.35
C GLU A 58 11.55 2.10 11.40
N PRO A 59 10.79 1.43 10.53
CA PRO A 59 9.34 1.37 10.67
C PRO A 59 8.97 0.67 11.99
N THR A 60 8.01 1.21 12.73
CA THR A 60 7.57 0.63 14.01
C THR A 60 6.43 -0.37 13.86
N ASP A 61 5.73 -0.32 12.74
CA ASP A 61 4.64 -1.22 12.37
C ASP A 61 4.43 -1.25 10.84
N GLU A 62 3.58 -2.16 10.39
CA GLU A 62 3.30 -2.41 8.96
C GLU A 62 2.56 -1.28 8.25
N THR A 63 2.07 -0.28 8.96
CA THR A 63 1.41 0.89 8.35
C THR A 63 2.43 1.94 7.89
N GLN A 64 3.65 1.84 8.38
CA GLN A 64 4.75 2.76 8.06
C GLN A 64 5.50 2.29 6.81
N MET A 65 4.85 2.49 5.68
CA MET A 65 5.34 2.05 4.37
C MET A 65 6.45 2.93 3.83
N GLY A 66 7.35 2.31 3.07
CA GLY A 66 8.42 2.99 2.35
C GLY A 66 9.68 3.25 3.17
N PRO A 67 10.62 4.03 2.64
CA PRO A 67 11.95 4.17 3.21
C PRO A 67 11.94 4.92 4.55
N HIS A 68 12.75 4.41 5.50
CA HIS A 68 13.01 5.01 6.80
C HIS A 68 14.49 5.32 6.96
N GLY A 69 14.81 6.31 7.79
CA GLY A 69 16.18 6.78 7.93
C GLY A 69 16.28 8.10 8.67
N TYR A 70 17.20 8.93 8.24
CA TYR A 70 17.49 10.19 8.92
C TYR A 70 17.75 11.35 7.93
N ILE A 71 17.69 12.56 8.44
CA ILE A 71 18.11 13.77 7.70
C ILE A 71 19.58 14.05 8.02
N ARG A 72 20.37 14.20 6.99
CA ARG A 72 21.75 14.69 7.05
C ARG A 72 21.84 16.06 6.37
N GLY A 73 22.64 16.95 6.92
CA GLY A 73 22.82 18.26 6.31
C GLY A 73 24.00 19.04 6.84
N THR A 74 24.20 20.21 6.25
CA THR A 74 25.17 21.22 6.65
C THR A 74 24.49 22.56 6.80
N VAL A 75 24.97 23.36 7.77
CA VAL A 75 24.59 24.75 7.94
C VAL A 75 25.86 25.55 7.94
N ASP A 76 26.07 26.42 6.94
CA ASP A 76 27.27 27.22 6.75
C ASP A 76 26.91 28.66 6.32
N GLU A 77 27.89 29.45 5.94
CA GLU A 77 27.72 30.86 5.52
C GLU A 77 26.94 30.97 4.17
N HIS A 78 26.85 29.88 3.41
CA HIS A 78 26.10 29.82 2.15
C HIS A 78 24.67 29.32 2.35
N GLY A 79 24.29 28.99 3.60
CA GLY A 79 22.94 28.50 3.97
C GLY A 79 22.91 27.07 4.45
N THR A 80 21.71 26.53 4.49
CA THR A 80 21.44 25.15 4.91
C THR A 80 21.25 24.26 3.68
N ARG A 81 21.77 23.03 3.75
CA ARG A 81 21.53 21.96 2.78
C ARG A 81 21.21 20.69 3.52
N ILE A 82 20.11 20.05 3.19
CA ILE A 82 19.69 18.80 3.83
C ILE A 82 19.35 17.73 2.78
N CYS A 83 19.54 16.48 3.15
CA CYS A 83 19.06 15.33 2.39
C CYS A 83 18.57 14.24 3.32
N PHE A 84 17.53 13.51 2.87
CA PHE A 84 17.12 12.28 3.53
C PHE A 84 18.10 11.16 3.16
N VAL A 85 18.51 10.38 4.16
CA VAL A 85 19.40 9.23 3.99
C VAL A 85 18.63 8.00 4.45
N PRO A 86 18.20 7.11 3.55
CA PRO A 86 17.61 5.84 3.93
C PRO A 86 18.67 4.98 4.65
N SER A 87 18.30 4.43 5.81
CA SER A 87 19.21 3.65 6.64
C SER A 87 18.53 2.47 7.36
N ALA A 88 17.23 2.31 7.18
CA ALA A 88 16.49 1.20 7.77
C ALA A 88 16.99 -0.16 7.23
N GLY A 89 17.03 -1.16 8.09
CA GLY A 89 17.39 -2.53 7.73
C GLY A 89 16.23 -3.29 7.06
N TYR A 90 15.00 -2.78 7.16
CA TYR A 90 13.84 -3.33 6.48
C TYR A 90 12.81 -2.25 6.11
N GLU A 91 11.92 -2.59 5.19
CA GLU A 91 10.93 -1.69 4.64
C GLU A 91 9.66 -2.46 4.31
N TYR A 92 8.49 -1.91 4.64
CA TYR A 92 7.20 -2.46 4.24
C TYR A 92 6.79 -1.91 2.87
N GLU A 93 6.30 -2.80 2.00
CA GLU A 93 5.78 -2.45 0.68
C GLU A 93 4.47 -3.19 0.39
N ASP A 94 3.58 -2.55 -0.38
CA ASP A 94 2.43 -3.21 -0.98
C ASP A 94 2.82 -3.81 -2.33
N LEU A 95 2.43 -5.06 -2.55
CA LEU A 95 2.54 -5.74 -3.84
C LEU A 95 1.15 -6.13 -4.32
N GLU A 96 0.71 -5.55 -5.43
CA GLU A 96 -0.53 -5.95 -6.09
C GLU A 96 -0.22 -6.88 -7.27
N LEU A 97 -0.89 -8.04 -7.30
CA LEU A 97 -0.82 -8.96 -8.42
C LEU A 97 -2.20 -9.14 -9.03
N ASN A 98 -2.30 -8.83 -10.32
CA ASN A 98 -3.49 -9.12 -11.09
C ASN A 98 -3.53 -10.60 -11.48
N VAL A 99 -4.65 -11.23 -11.19
CA VAL A 99 -4.97 -12.63 -11.45
C VAL A 99 -5.88 -12.71 -12.68
N THR A 100 -5.66 -13.72 -13.50
CA THR A 100 -6.50 -14.07 -14.65
C THR A 100 -7.10 -15.47 -14.47
N GLU A 101 -8.15 -15.80 -15.19
CA GLU A 101 -8.89 -17.06 -15.04
C GLU A 101 -8.07 -18.32 -15.35
N ASP A 102 -7.01 -18.19 -16.16
CA ASP A 102 -6.08 -19.27 -16.50
C ASP A 102 -4.98 -19.47 -15.46
N LEU A 103 -4.87 -18.57 -14.45
CA LEU A 103 -3.78 -18.59 -13.48
C LEU A 103 -4.01 -19.65 -12.41
N THR A 104 -3.13 -20.65 -12.35
CA THR A 104 -3.14 -21.67 -11.29
C THR A 104 -2.41 -21.19 -10.03
N GLN A 105 -2.66 -21.88 -8.88
CA GLN A 105 -1.91 -21.62 -7.65
C GLN A 105 -0.39 -21.67 -7.86
N TYR A 106 0.10 -22.67 -8.61
CA TYR A 106 1.53 -22.83 -8.88
C TYR A 106 2.08 -21.70 -9.75
N ALA A 107 1.33 -21.28 -10.76
CA ALA A 107 1.74 -20.16 -11.62
C ALA A 107 1.76 -18.84 -10.85
N LEU A 108 0.79 -18.60 -9.97
CA LEU A 108 0.77 -17.44 -9.08
C LEU A 108 1.98 -17.43 -8.13
N GLU A 109 2.30 -18.57 -7.50
CA GLU A 109 3.50 -18.70 -6.65
C GLU A 109 4.80 -18.43 -7.43
N THR A 110 4.86 -18.89 -8.67
CA THR A 110 6.02 -18.66 -9.54
C THR A 110 6.16 -17.18 -9.88
N LYS A 111 5.06 -16.54 -10.29
CA LYS A 111 5.02 -15.09 -10.55
C LYS A 111 5.41 -14.28 -9.31
N LEU A 112 4.86 -14.66 -8.14
CA LEU A 112 5.19 -14.03 -6.88
C LEU A 112 6.67 -14.13 -6.53
N LYS A 113 7.28 -15.31 -6.69
CA LYS A 113 8.74 -15.51 -6.47
C LYS A 113 9.59 -14.67 -7.41
N GLN A 114 9.17 -14.47 -8.65
CA GLN A 114 9.84 -13.57 -9.59
C GLN A 114 9.76 -12.12 -9.13
N GLU A 115 8.59 -11.66 -8.68
CA GLU A 115 8.39 -10.32 -8.14
C GLU A 115 9.19 -10.07 -6.86
N LEU A 116 9.30 -11.08 -5.99
CA LEU A 116 10.16 -11.03 -4.80
C LEU A 116 11.63 -10.90 -5.17
N ALA A 117 12.11 -11.69 -6.13
CA ALA A 117 13.50 -11.65 -6.58
C ALA A 117 13.88 -10.27 -7.18
N LEU A 118 12.97 -9.62 -7.89
CA LEU A 118 13.19 -8.26 -8.42
C LEU A 118 13.31 -7.19 -7.32
N ARG A 119 12.80 -7.48 -6.13
CA ARG A 119 12.81 -6.57 -4.97
C ARG A 119 13.90 -6.90 -3.95
N GLU A 120 14.69 -7.93 -4.20
CA GLU A 120 15.81 -8.24 -3.33
C GLU A 120 16.84 -7.10 -3.33
N ASP A 121 17.17 -6.63 -2.14
CA ASP A 121 18.23 -5.67 -1.90
C ASP A 121 19.14 -6.22 -0.79
N GLU A 122 20.46 -6.14 -0.99
CA GLU A 122 21.42 -6.65 -0.01
C GLU A 122 21.41 -5.88 1.32
N LYS A 123 20.93 -4.63 1.27
CA LYS A 123 20.96 -3.71 2.42
C LYS A 123 19.62 -3.60 3.13
N ILE A 124 18.51 -3.65 2.37
CA ILE A 124 17.17 -3.37 2.89
C ILE A 124 16.27 -4.58 2.64
N ARG A 125 15.80 -5.21 3.71
CA ARG A 125 14.87 -6.34 3.63
C ARG A 125 13.47 -5.84 3.30
N LYS A 126 12.92 -6.22 2.16
CA LYS A 126 11.52 -5.92 1.83
C LYS A 126 10.58 -6.91 2.52
N ILE A 127 9.58 -6.38 3.20
CA ILE A 127 8.49 -7.12 3.84
C ILE A 127 7.21 -6.70 3.15
N LEU A 128 6.49 -7.65 2.55
CA LEU A 128 5.39 -7.35 1.64
C LEU A 128 4.01 -7.64 2.26
N ARG A 129 3.05 -6.78 1.92
CA ARG A 129 1.63 -7.10 1.99
C ARG A 129 1.17 -7.38 0.56
N LEU A 130 0.68 -8.58 0.33
CA LEU A 130 0.23 -9.01 -0.99
C LEU A 130 -1.27 -8.76 -1.14
N LYS A 131 -1.64 -8.10 -2.23
CA LYS A 131 -3.02 -7.94 -2.66
C LYS A 131 -3.23 -8.62 -4.01
N LEU A 132 -4.20 -9.52 -4.07
CA LEU A 132 -4.62 -10.16 -5.31
C LEU A 132 -5.86 -9.43 -5.85
N THR A 133 -5.84 -9.10 -7.14
CA THR A 133 -6.96 -8.46 -7.84
C THR A 133 -7.25 -9.18 -9.15
N GLY A 134 -8.35 -8.84 -9.82
CA GLY A 134 -8.73 -9.43 -11.10
C GLY A 134 -9.71 -10.59 -10.98
N HIS A 135 -9.70 -11.48 -11.98
CA HIS A 135 -10.68 -12.57 -12.09
C HIS A 135 -9.98 -13.92 -12.10
N ARG A 136 -10.35 -14.79 -11.18
CA ARG A 136 -9.89 -16.19 -11.10
C ARG A 136 -10.91 -17.14 -11.73
N ALA A 137 -10.48 -18.33 -12.12
CA ALA A 137 -11.45 -19.37 -12.49
C ALA A 137 -12.47 -19.57 -11.36
N ALA A 138 -13.74 -19.83 -11.71
CA ALA A 138 -14.86 -19.88 -10.75
C ALA A 138 -14.66 -20.91 -9.63
N GLU A 139 -13.99 -22.03 -9.94
CA GLU A 139 -13.71 -23.11 -8.97
C GLU A 139 -12.34 -22.99 -8.28
N MET A 140 -11.57 -21.94 -8.58
CA MET A 140 -10.24 -21.74 -8.02
C MET A 140 -10.30 -20.89 -6.74
N GLU A 141 -9.62 -21.35 -5.71
CA GLU A 141 -9.32 -20.57 -4.52
C GLU A 141 -7.82 -20.57 -4.29
N PHE A 142 -7.23 -19.41 -4.04
CA PHE A 142 -5.81 -19.31 -3.72
C PHE A 142 -5.58 -19.51 -2.23
N SER A 143 -4.54 -20.28 -1.90
CA SER A 143 -4.15 -20.51 -0.51
C SER A 143 -3.27 -19.37 0.00
N PRO A 144 -3.73 -18.52 0.92
CA PRO A 144 -2.92 -17.43 1.49
C PRO A 144 -1.65 -17.96 2.16
N LYS A 145 -1.76 -19.10 2.87
CA LYS A 145 -0.62 -19.72 3.54
C LYS A 145 0.51 -20.07 2.55
N ARG A 146 0.18 -20.70 1.43
CA ARG A 146 1.20 -21.04 0.41
C ARG A 146 1.84 -19.81 -0.21
N LEU A 147 1.11 -18.73 -0.36
CA LEU A 147 1.63 -17.46 -0.87
C LEU A 147 2.58 -16.82 0.16
N MET A 148 2.20 -16.82 1.44
CA MET A 148 3.08 -16.34 2.52
C MET A 148 4.36 -17.16 2.63
N ASP A 149 4.30 -18.47 2.37
CA ASP A 149 5.49 -19.37 2.38
C ASP A 149 6.46 -19.07 1.22
N CYS A 150 6.09 -18.27 0.23
CA CYS A 150 6.97 -17.90 -0.89
C CYS A 150 8.09 -16.93 -0.48
N GLY A 151 7.94 -16.17 0.60
CA GLY A 151 8.94 -15.20 1.02
C GLY A 151 8.49 -14.35 2.22
N ARG A 152 9.03 -13.14 2.34
CA ARG A 152 8.68 -12.22 3.43
C ARG A 152 7.35 -11.50 3.17
N ILE A 153 6.27 -12.25 3.28
CA ILE A 153 4.90 -11.76 3.09
C ILE A 153 4.17 -11.88 4.43
N ILE A 154 3.67 -10.77 4.95
CA ILE A 154 3.02 -10.71 6.28
C ILE A 154 1.50 -10.82 6.20
N SER A 155 0.93 -10.47 5.05
CA SER A 155 -0.51 -10.58 4.81
C SER A 155 -0.83 -10.81 3.35
N VAL A 156 -1.93 -11.49 3.09
CA VAL A 156 -2.50 -11.69 1.76
C VAL A 156 -3.96 -11.24 1.80
N GLU A 157 -4.29 -10.24 1.01
CA GLU A 157 -5.65 -9.78 0.78
C GLU A 157 -6.11 -10.27 -0.59
N ASP A 158 -7.11 -11.14 -0.62
CA ASP A 158 -7.67 -11.68 -1.86
C ASP A 158 -8.95 -10.92 -2.24
N GLU A 159 -8.82 -9.98 -3.19
CA GLU A 159 -9.93 -9.26 -3.81
C GLU A 159 -10.27 -9.81 -5.21
N THR A 160 -9.79 -11.01 -5.54
CA THR A 160 -10.14 -11.65 -6.82
C THR A 160 -11.62 -12.04 -6.86
N ARG A 161 -12.14 -12.13 -8.07
CA ARG A 161 -13.53 -12.51 -8.32
C ARG A 161 -13.58 -13.71 -9.23
N PRO A 162 -14.60 -14.58 -9.07
CA PRO A 162 -14.81 -15.64 -10.02
C PRO A 162 -15.10 -15.08 -11.42
N ALA A 163 -14.44 -15.62 -12.44
CA ALA A 163 -14.81 -15.38 -13.83
C ALA A 163 -15.97 -16.32 -14.19
N TYR A 164 -17.17 -15.77 -14.28
CA TYR A 164 -18.36 -16.55 -14.64
C TYR A 164 -18.62 -16.49 -16.14
N ASP A 165 -18.77 -17.65 -16.79
CA ASP A 165 -19.38 -17.75 -18.10
C ASP A 165 -20.90 -17.58 -17.98
N LEU A 166 -21.38 -16.35 -18.15
CA LEU A 166 -22.78 -15.98 -17.98
C LEU A 166 -23.70 -16.73 -18.96
N GLU A 167 -23.25 -16.97 -20.20
CA GLU A 167 -24.02 -17.71 -21.18
C GLU A 167 -24.17 -19.19 -20.80
N GLN A 168 -23.09 -19.78 -20.32
CA GLN A 168 -23.12 -21.15 -19.84
C GLN A 168 -24.00 -21.28 -18.58
N LEU A 169 -23.96 -20.31 -17.68
CA LEU A 169 -24.84 -20.29 -16.51
C LEU A 169 -26.30 -20.18 -16.90
N LYS A 170 -26.67 -19.30 -17.84
CA LYS A 170 -28.06 -19.20 -18.34
C LYS A 170 -28.52 -20.51 -18.98
N LYS A 171 -27.66 -21.18 -19.77
CA LYS A 171 -28.02 -22.51 -20.34
C LYS A 171 -28.18 -23.56 -19.27
N THR A 172 -27.33 -23.61 -18.28
CA THR A 172 -27.35 -24.61 -17.22
C THR A 172 -28.57 -24.48 -16.32
N TYR A 173 -28.94 -23.26 -15.97
CA TYR A 173 -29.98 -22.98 -15.00
C TYR A 173 -31.35 -22.64 -15.62
N GLY A 174 -31.43 -22.44 -16.94
CA GLY A 174 -32.67 -22.19 -17.67
C GLY A 174 -33.50 -21.04 -17.09
N ALA A 175 -34.84 -21.18 -17.05
CA ALA A 175 -35.73 -20.19 -16.46
C ALA A 175 -35.66 -20.23 -14.93
N SER A 176 -34.63 -19.59 -14.35
CA SER A 176 -34.37 -19.59 -12.90
C SER A 176 -34.07 -18.19 -12.39
N LEU A 177 -34.02 -18.04 -11.03
CA LEU A 177 -33.60 -16.79 -10.40
C LEU A 177 -32.18 -16.39 -10.82
N ILE A 178 -31.28 -17.36 -11.04
CA ILE A 178 -29.89 -17.09 -11.49
C ILE A 178 -29.90 -16.42 -12.86
N SER A 179 -30.64 -16.99 -13.82
CA SER A 179 -30.71 -16.41 -15.17
C SER A 179 -31.36 -15.03 -15.17
N ALA A 180 -32.46 -14.86 -14.43
CA ALA A 180 -33.13 -13.57 -14.29
C ALA A 180 -32.18 -12.51 -13.63
N TYR A 181 -31.35 -12.93 -12.67
CA TYR A 181 -30.37 -12.05 -12.05
C TYR A 181 -29.29 -11.63 -13.04
N ILE A 182 -28.76 -12.55 -13.84
CA ILE A 182 -27.77 -12.25 -14.89
C ILE A 182 -28.35 -11.21 -15.86
N GLU A 183 -29.58 -11.39 -16.36
CA GLU A 183 -30.22 -10.48 -17.32
C GLU A 183 -30.33 -9.04 -16.82
N VAL A 184 -30.45 -8.83 -15.50
CA VAL A 184 -30.50 -7.47 -14.90
C VAL A 184 -29.17 -6.74 -15.02
N PHE A 185 -28.05 -7.46 -15.01
CA PHE A 185 -26.72 -6.88 -14.89
C PHE A 185 -25.82 -7.07 -16.11
N GLU A 186 -26.05 -8.07 -16.97
CA GLU A 186 -25.15 -8.44 -18.08
C GLU A 186 -24.84 -7.31 -19.08
N THR A 187 -25.75 -6.35 -19.23
CA THR A 187 -25.54 -5.19 -20.11
C THR A 187 -24.92 -3.98 -19.41
N LYS A 188 -24.76 -4.03 -18.09
CA LYS A 188 -24.20 -2.93 -17.29
C LYS A 188 -22.69 -3.07 -17.18
N THR A 189 -21.97 -2.03 -17.57
CA THR A 189 -20.49 -2.05 -17.61
C THR A 189 -19.84 -1.22 -16.51
N ASP A 190 -20.64 -0.54 -15.69
CA ASP A 190 -20.10 0.23 -14.58
C ASP A 190 -19.58 -0.68 -13.46
N THR A 191 -18.54 -0.23 -12.76
CA THR A 191 -17.84 -1.00 -11.72
C THR A 191 -18.78 -1.48 -10.59
N GLN A 192 -19.77 -0.68 -10.21
CA GLN A 192 -20.68 -1.03 -9.13
C GLN A 192 -21.65 -2.14 -9.55
N SER A 193 -22.19 -2.08 -10.78
CA SER A 193 -23.05 -3.13 -11.34
C SER A 193 -22.29 -4.44 -11.54
N GLN A 194 -21.05 -4.40 -12.00
CA GLN A 194 -20.22 -5.60 -12.14
C GLN A 194 -19.93 -6.22 -10.77
N LYS A 195 -19.60 -5.42 -9.77
CA LYS A 195 -19.45 -5.91 -8.39
C LYS A 195 -20.74 -6.57 -7.87
N ALA A 196 -21.89 -5.97 -8.13
CA ALA A 196 -23.18 -6.52 -7.73
C ALA A 196 -23.44 -7.86 -8.43
N LEU A 197 -23.17 -7.97 -9.73
CA LEU A 197 -23.30 -9.21 -10.48
C LEU A 197 -22.47 -10.33 -9.86
N ASP A 198 -21.18 -10.10 -9.62
CA ASP A 198 -20.26 -11.09 -9.07
C ASP A 198 -20.72 -11.58 -7.68
N TYR A 199 -20.98 -10.66 -6.73
CA TYR A 199 -21.43 -11.02 -5.39
C TYR A 199 -22.78 -11.74 -5.37
N GLY A 200 -23.73 -11.28 -6.19
CA GLY A 200 -25.03 -11.92 -6.25
C GLY A 200 -25.00 -13.31 -6.88
N LEU A 201 -24.20 -13.50 -7.93
CA LEU A 201 -23.99 -14.82 -8.52
C LEU A 201 -23.33 -15.78 -7.54
N GLU A 202 -22.27 -15.33 -6.85
CA GLU A 202 -21.60 -16.14 -5.84
C GLU A 202 -22.59 -16.62 -4.76
N ALA A 203 -23.40 -15.69 -4.23
CA ALA A 203 -24.41 -16.01 -3.22
C ALA A 203 -25.49 -16.98 -3.72
N LEU A 204 -26.00 -16.76 -4.95
CA LEU A 204 -27.05 -17.61 -5.54
C LEU A 204 -26.51 -19.02 -5.84
N LEU A 205 -25.30 -19.13 -6.36
CA LEU A 205 -24.67 -20.42 -6.65
C LEU A 205 -24.33 -21.19 -5.36
N ALA A 206 -23.83 -20.49 -4.33
CA ALA A 206 -23.56 -21.09 -3.02
C ALA A 206 -24.84 -21.61 -2.34
N ALA A 207 -25.91 -20.83 -2.36
CA ALA A 207 -27.21 -21.26 -1.81
C ALA A 207 -27.74 -22.54 -2.47
N ARG A 208 -27.53 -22.67 -3.79
CA ARG A 208 -27.98 -23.87 -4.54
C ARG A 208 -27.12 -25.11 -4.30
N ARG A 209 -25.83 -24.96 -4.02
CA ARG A 209 -24.96 -26.10 -3.65
C ARG A 209 -25.33 -26.72 -2.30
N ASN A 210 -25.97 -25.95 -1.45
CA ASN A 210 -26.38 -26.35 -0.10
C ASN A 210 -27.85 -26.84 -0.01
N SER A 211 -28.56 -26.87 -1.16
CA SER A 211 -29.94 -27.31 -1.28
C SER A 211 -30.04 -28.65 -2.02
#